data_9a788aebace71de28211a006b4670daf
#
_entry.id   9a788aebace71de28211a006b4670daf
#
_cell.length_a   1.000
_cell.length_b   1.000
_cell.length_c   1.000
_cell.angle_alpha   90.00
_cell.angle_beta   90.00
_cell.angle_gamma   90.00
#
_symmetry.space_group_name_H-M   'P 1'
#
loop_
_entity.id
_entity.type
_entity.pdbx_description
1 polymer ?
#
loop_
_entity_poly.entity_id
_entity_poly.type
_entity_poly.pdbx_seq_one_letter_code
_entity_poly.pdbx_strand_id
1 'polypeptide(L)'
;RFKPVEMEESCQSCHSLSFDQVGGTFRTLRHGEPEQVVAELRSFYRGGAPARPANLSGLARRVPGDAALRSTAADYARAVRFYPTRAEQAVAQVFSNGGMCYDCHTVTRGGTMASGGFAVQPVAQNSRYYQKGWFDHKPHNKSDCADCHTEAGTSNKATDLLVPGIDGKGGCRSCHVGG
;
A
#
# COMPACT_ATOMS: atom_id res chain seq x y z
N ARG A 1 22.69 -8.66 -15.06
CA ARG A 1 21.23 -8.76 -15.02
C ARG A 1 20.81 -8.30 -13.63
N PHE A 2 20.05 -7.20 -13.55
CA PHE A 2 19.53 -6.75 -12.27
C PHE A 2 18.55 -7.79 -11.73
N LYS A 3 18.53 -7.97 -10.40
CA LYS A 3 17.44 -8.71 -9.75
C LYS A 3 16.13 -7.97 -9.99
N PRO A 4 15.00 -8.65 -10.10
CA PRO A 4 13.70 -8.00 -10.01
C PRO A 4 13.64 -7.13 -8.76
N VAL A 5 13.04 -5.95 -8.86
CA VAL A 5 12.79 -5.13 -7.68
C VAL A 5 11.52 -5.67 -7.03
N GLU A 6 11.65 -6.09 -5.79
CA GLU A 6 10.54 -6.50 -4.96
C GLU A 6 10.31 -5.41 -3.91
N MET A 7 9.04 -5.06 -3.70
CA MET A 7 8.67 -3.97 -2.78
C MET A 7 9.24 -4.20 -1.38
N GLU A 8 9.14 -5.44 -0.89
CA GLU A 8 9.53 -5.83 0.45
C GLU A 8 11.06 -5.76 0.65
N GLU A 9 11.84 -6.11 -0.37
CA GLU A 9 13.30 -6.13 -0.28
C GLU A 9 13.93 -4.77 -0.63
N SER A 10 13.31 -4.04 -1.56
CA SER A 10 13.96 -2.89 -2.20
C SER A 10 13.39 -1.53 -1.77
N CYS A 11 12.09 -1.47 -1.41
CA CYS A 11 11.40 -0.20 -1.22
C CYS A 11 10.82 -0.02 0.18
N GLN A 12 10.44 -1.10 0.85
CA GLN A 12 9.71 -1.08 2.12
C GLN A 12 10.48 -0.40 3.26
N SER A 13 11.82 -0.37 3.20
CA SER A 13 12.65 0.32 4.19
C SER A 13 12.40 1.83 4.24
N CYS A 14 11.96 2.42 3.12
CA CYS A 14 11.67 3.85 3.00
C CYS A 14 10.18 4.14 2.75
N HIS A 15 9.46 3.22 2.09
CA HIS A 15 8.05 3.37 1.72
C HIS A 15 7.18 2.40 2.50
N SER A 16 6.58 2.89 3.57
CA SER A 16 5.64 2.10 4.36
C SER A 16 4.29 2.00 3.68
N LEU A 17 3.72 0.79 3.58
CA LEU A 17 2.36 0.56 3.14
C LEU A 17 1.34 0.64 4.30
N SER A 18 1.61 1.49 5.28
CA SER A 18 0.71 1.70 6.42
C SER A 18 -0.51 2.51 5.99
N PHE A 19 -1.71 1.98 6.25
CA PHE A 19 -2.97 2.59 5.79
C PHE A 19 -3.93 2.98 6.92
N ASP A 20 -3.73 2.45 8.12
CA ASP A 20 -4.58 2.75 9.28
C ASP A 20 -3.81 2.56 10.58
N GLN A 21 -4.32 3.15 11.67
CA GLN A 21 -3.79 2.98 13.02
C GLN A 21 -4.92 2.61 13.97
N VAL A 22 -4.78 1.46 14.63
CA VAL A 22 -5.74 0.98 15.60
C VAL A 22 -5.04 0.63 16.91
N GLY A 23 -5.50 1.23 18.01
CA GLY A 23 -4.92 0.97 19.33
C GLY A 23 -3.43 1.31 19.44
N GLY A 24 -2.95 2.30 18.68
CA GLY A 24 -1.54 2.69 18.66
C GLY A 24 -0.66 1.85 17.72
N THR A 25 -1.21 0.82 17.09
CA THR A 25 -0.47 -0.04 16.14
C THR A 25 -0.83 0.32 14.70
N PHE A 26 0.19 0.57 13.89
CA PHE A 26 0.02 0.76 12.45
C PHE A 26 -0.33 -0.56 11.77
N ARG A 27 -1.26 -0.49 10.84
CA ARG A 27 -1.62 -1.59 9.97
C ARG A 27 -1.05 -1.37 8.58
N THR A 28 -0.36 -2.37 8.10
CA THR A 28 0.39 -2.32 6.83
C THR A 28 -0.23 -3.31 5.85
N LEU A 29 -0.45 -2.87 4.63
CA LEU A 29 -0.86 -3.73 3.52
C LEU A 29 0.33 -4.54 3.02
N ARG A 30 0.05 -5.72 2.50
CA ARG A 30 1.01 -6.46 1.69
C ARG A 30 0.99 -5.91 0.27
N HIS A 31 2.15 -5.77 -0.33
CA HIS A 31 2.25 -5.46 -1.74
C HIS A 31 1.79 -6.66 -2.57
N GLY A 32 0.93 -6.42 -3.55
CA GLY A 32 0.36 -7.48 -4.39
C GLY A 32 -0.58 -6.92 -5.46
N GLU A 33 -1.25 -7.81 -6.15
CA GLU A 33 -2.22 -7.42 -7.18
C GLU A 33 -3.34 -6.54 -6.61
N PRO A 34 -3.84 -5.54 -7.35
CA PRO A 34 -4.86 -4.61 -6.87
C PRO A 34 -6.08 -5.28 -6.28
N GLU A 35 -6.51 -6.40 -6.85
CA GLU A 35 -7.63 -7.20 -6.34
C GLU A 35 -7.36 -7.78 -4.95
N GLN A 36 -6.13 -8.21 -4.70
CA GLN A 36 -5.72 -8.76 -3.40
C GLN A 36 -5.68 -7.65 -2.35
N VAL A 37 -5.12 -6.49 -2.68
CA VAL A 37 -5.07 -5.32 -1.81
C VAL A 37 -6.47 -4.86 -1.43
N VAL A 38 -7.39 -4.76 -2.40
CA VAL A 38 -8.78 -4.40 -2.15
C VAL A 38 -9.49 -5.44 -1.28
N ALA A 39 -9.27 -6.72 -1.53
CA ALA A 39 -9.84 -7.80 -0.73
C ALA A 39 -9.32 -7.75 0.72
N GLU A 40 -8.04 -7.47 0.93
CA GLU A 40 -7.43 -7.32 2.24
C GLU A 40 -8.03 -6.12 3.01
N LEU A 41 -8.14 -4.96 2.37
CA LEU A 41 -8.78 -3.77 2.95
C LEU A 41 -10.23 -4.05 3.36
N ARG A 42 -11.01 -4.67 2.47
CA ARG A 42 -12.40 -5.02 2.75
C ARG A 42 -12.52 -6.05 3.88
N SER A 43 -11.65 -7.05 3.90
CA SER A 43 -11.61 -8.07 4.95
C SER A 43 -11.28 -7.46 6.31
N PHE A 44 -10.33 -6.54 6.33
CA PHE A 44 -9.92 -5.81 7.52
C PHE A 44 -11.09 -5.11 8.20
N TYR A 45 -11.86 -4.33 7.45
CA TYR A 45 -13.00 -3.60 8.00
C TYR A 45 -14.20 -4.51 8.31
N ARG A 46 -14.35 -5.64 7.59
CA ARG A 46 -15.35 -6.67 7.94
C ARG A 46 -15.03 -7.36 9.27
N GLY A 47 -13.75 -7.68 9.51
CA GLY A 47 -13.31 -8.30 10.75
C GLY A 47 -13.53 -7.42 11.98
N GLY A 48 -13.60 -6.09 11.81
CA GLY A 48 -13.94 -5.13 12.86
C GLY A 48 -15.44 -5.02 13.14
N ALA A 49 -16.30 -5.53 12.26
CA ALA A 49 -17.74 -5.49 12.48
C ALA A 49 -18.14 -6.38 13.66
N PRO A 50 -19.00 -5.89 14.57
CA PRO A 50 -19.46 -6.70 15.69
C PRO A 50 -20.23 -7.93 15.20
N ALA A 51 -20.08 -9.05 15.88
CA ALA A 51 -20.88 -10.23 15.62
C ALA A 51 -22.37 -9.87 15.74
N ARG A 52 -23.19 -10.44 14.83
CA ARG A 52 -24.64 -10.24 14.90
C ARG A 52 -25.15 -10.72 16.26
N PRO A 53 -25.80 -9.86 17.05
CA PRO A 53 -26.36 -10.29 18.34
C PRO A 53 -27.40 -11.42 18.11
N ALA A 54 -27.31 -12.47 18.88
CA ALA A 54 -28.23 -13.61 18.79
C ALA A 54 -29.71 -13.17 18.91
N ASN A 55 -29.96 -12.12 19.65
CA ASN A 55 -31.29 -11.57 19.90
C ASN A 55 -31.93 -10.84 18.71
N LEU A 56 -31.19 -10.60 17.62
CA LEU A 56 -31.74 -10.01 16.37
C LEU A 56 -32.40 -11.06 15.47
N SER A 57 -32.37 -12.33 15.84
CA SER A 57 -32.97 -13.42 15.05
C SER A 57 -34.52 -13.51 15.13
N GLY A 58 -35.19 -12.53 15.69
CA GLY A 58 -36.66 -12.46 15.73
C GLY A 58 -37.36 -13.36 16.75
N LEU A 59 -36.61 -14.23 17.42
CA LEU A 59 -37.13 -15.20 18.40
C LEU A 59 -36.96 -14.74 19.86
N ALA A 60 -36.25 -13.68 20.11
CA ALA A 60 -36.14 -13.11 21.45
C ALA A 60 -37.49 -12.45 21.83
N ARG A 61 -38.12 -12.99 22.85
CA ARG A 61 -39.32 -12.43 23.45
C ARG A 61 -39.03 -10.97 23.83
N ARG A 62 -39.70 -10.03 23.13
CA ARG A 62 -39.56 -8.61 23.46
C ARG A 62 -40.08 -8.37 24.86
N VAL A 63 -39.18 -8.03 25.78
CA VAL A 63 -39.58 -7.51 27.07
C VAL A 63 -39.86 -6.02 26.89
N PRO A 64 -41.09 -5.55 27.12
CA PRO A 64 -41.39 -4.12 27.03
C PRO A 64 -40.52 -3.36 28.02
N GLY A 65 -39.79 -2.37 27.51
CA GLY A 65 -38.92 -1.52 28.35
C GLY A 65 -37.43 -1.85 28.32
N ASP A 66 -36.96 -2.89 27.63
CA ASP A 66 -35.54 -3.21 27.54
C ASP A 66 -34.78 -2.24 26.64
N ALA A 67 -34.26 -1.18 27.21
CA ALA A 67 -33.48 -0.16 26.53
C ALA A 67 -32.13 -0.70 26.01
N ALA A 68 -31.55 -1.71 26.66
CA ALA A 68 -30.29 -2.29 26.30
C ALA A 68 -30.38 -3.05 24.97
N LEU A 69 -31.47 -3.78 24.72
CA LEU A 69 -31.72 -4.47 23.46
C LEU A 69 -31.92 -3.51 22.28
N ARG A 70 -32.55 -2.36 22.52
CA ARG A 70 -32.71 -1.33 21.47
C ARG A 70 -31.39 -0.65 21.12
N SER A 71 -30.57 -0.35 22.11
CA SER A 71 -29.23 0.19 21.93
C SER A 71 -28.37 -0.75 21.11
N THR A 72 -28.31 -2.03 21.48
CA THR A 72 -27.52 -3.05 20.77
C THR A 72 -27.94 -3.23 19.32
N ALA A 73 -29.24 -3.22 19.03
CA ALA A 73 -29.74 -3.33 17.66
C ALA A 73 -29.40 -2.09 16.80
N ALA A 74 -29.51 -0.90 17.38
CA ALA A 74 -29.15 0.34 16.72
C ALA A 74 -27.65 0.44 16.45
N ASP A 75 -26.82 0.03 17.43
CA ASP A 75 -25.37 0.01 17.30
C ASP A 75 -24.91 -1.00 16.23
N TYR A 76 -25.52 -2.18 16.22
CA TYR A 76 -25.26 -3.16 15.16
C TYR A 76 -25.65 -2.63 13.78
N ALA A 77 -26.86 -2.05 13.63
CA ALA A 77 -27.32 -1.49 12.37
C ALA A 77 -26.41 -0.35 11.87
N ARG A 78 -25.91 0.48 12.80
CA ARG A 78 -24.92 1.52 12.50
C ARG A 78 -23.59 0.91 12.05
N ALA A 79 -23.09 -0.08 12.74
CA ALA A 79 -21.86 -0.77 12.42
C ALA A 79 -21.92 -1.45 11.03
N VAL A 80 -22.99 -2.16 10.73
CA VAL A 80 -23.21 -2.81 9.42
C VAL A 80 -23.17 -1.84 8.25
N ARG A 81 -23.56 -0.58 8.47
CA ARG A 81 -23.45 0.47 7.44
C ARG A 81 -22.08 1.14 7.42
N PHE A 82 -21.51 1.34 8.59
CA PHE A 82 -20.25 2.06 8.76
C PHE A 82 -19.05 1.31 8.16
N TYR A 83 -18.88 0.03 8.47
CA TYR A 83 -17.69 -0.71 8.05
C TYR A 83 -17.54 -0.88 6.54
N PRO A 84 -18.58 -1.21 5.75
CA PRO A 84 -18.46 -1.21 4.31
C PRO A 84 -18.09 0.14 3.72
N THR A 85 -18.71 1.23 4.22
CA THR A 85 -18.38 2.59 3.79
C THR A 85 -16.92 2.93 4.10
N ARG A 86 -16.44 2.57 5.29
CA ARG A 86 -15.06 2.78 5.69
C ARG A 86 -14.09 1.99 4.82
N ALA A 87 -14.43 0.74 4.47
CA ALA A 87 -13.63 -0.08 3.57
C ALA A 87 -13.48 0.58 2.19
N GLU A 88 -14.57 1.03 1.59
CA GLU A 88 -14.54 1.69 0.27
C GLU A 88 -13.83 3.05 0.33
N GLN A 89 -13.95 3.78 1.43
CA GLN A 89 -13.16 5.00 1.65
C GLN A 89 -11.66 4.70 1.72
N ALA A 90 -11.26 3.64 2.43
CA ALA A 90 -9.87 3.22 2.50
C ALA A 90 -9.33 2.77 1.14
N VAL A 91 -10.11 2.00 0.37
CA VAL A 91 -9.76 1.64 -1.01
C VAL A 91 -9.57 2.90 -1.86
N ALA A 92 -10.51 3.83 -1.83
CA ALA A 92 -10.39 5.07 -2.58
C ALA A 92 -9.15 5.89 -2.16
N GLN A 93 -8.85 5.95 -0.88
CA GLN A 93 -7.68 6.68 -0.36
C GLN A 93 -6.36 6.04 -0.79
N VAL A 94 -6.25 4.71 -0.74
CA VAL A 94 -5.04 3.97 -1.11
C VAL A 94 -4.69 4.13 -2.59
N PHE A 95 -5.71 4.13 -3.46
CA PHE A 95 -5.55 4.18 -4.92
C PHE A 95 -5.78 5.58 -5.53
N SER A 96 -6.10 6.62 -4.75
CA SER A 96 -6.27 7.97 -5.28
C SER A 96 -4.95 8.68 -5.50
N ASN A 97 -5.00 9.82 -6.19
CA ASN A 97 -3.86 10.71 -6.31
C ASN A 97 -3.40 11.17 -4.90
N GLY A 98 -2.13 10.98 -4.59
CA GLY A 98 -1.56 11.15 -3.25
C GLY A 98 -1.79 9.96 -2.31
N GLY A 99 -2.37 8.87 -2.80
CA GLY A 99 -2.41 7.59 -2.09
C GLY A 99 -1.14 6.77 -2.30
N MET A 100 -0.88 5.82 -1.41
CA MET A 100 0.39 5.08 -1.36
C MET A 100 0.74 4.31 -2.65
N CYS A 101 -0.25 3.85 -3.42
CA CYS A 101 0.02 3.20 -4.70
C CYS A 101 0.50 4.18 -5.77
N TYR A 102 0.05 5.44 -5.67
CA TYR A 102 0.34 6.48 -6.64
C TYR A 102 1.78 6.99 -6.56
N ASP A 103 2.45 6.77 -5.41
CA ASP A 103 3.84 7.18 -5.22
C ASP A 103 4.80 6.40 -6.13
N CYS A 104 4.43 5.17 -6.51
CA CYS A 104 5.28 4.31 -7.32
C CYS A 104 4.65 3.90 -8.65
N HIS A 105 3.33 3.86 -8.72
CA HIS A 105 2.59 3.32 -9.87
C HIS A 105 1.77 4.39 -10.60
N THR A 106 1.59 4.21 -11.88
CA THR A 106 0.52 4.90 -12.61
C THR A 106 -0.80 4.21 -12.30
N VAL A 107 -1.68 4.91 -11.58
CA VAL A 107 -3.01 4.42 -11.22
C VAL A 107 -4.06 5.16 -12.02
N THR A 108 -4.95 4.42 -12.68
CA THR A 108 -6.04 4.97 -13.49
C THR A 108 -7.38 4.38 -13.09
N ARG A 109 -8.47 5.01 -13.51
CA ARG A 109 -9.81 4.42 -13.44
C ARG A 109 -10.01 3.47 -14.63
N GLY A 110 -10.85 2.46 -14.47
CA GLY A 110 -11.17 1.48 -15.51
C GLY A 110 -10.69 0.05 -15.19
N GLY A 111 -10.29 -0.18 -13.95
CA GLY A 111 -10.04 -1.52 -13.44
C GLY A 111 -11.33 -2.32 -13.20
N THR A 112 -11.17 -3.54 -12.73
CA THR A 112 -12.27 -4.47 -12.42
C THR A 112 -13.04 -4.04 -11.16
N MET A 113 -14.23 -4.58 -10.96
CA MET A 113 -14.96 -4.41 -9.68
C MET A 113 -14.18 -5.01 -8.50
N ALA A 114 -13.40 -6.05 -8.74
CA ALA A 114 -12.55 -6.68 -7.73
C ALA A 114 -11.42 -5.75 -7.27
N SER A 115 -10.84 -4.98 -8.20
CA SER A 115 -9.83 -3.95 -7.90
C SER A 115 -10.44 -2.60 -7.45
N GLY A 116 -11.72 -2.55 -7.11
CA GLY A 116 -12.39 -1.31 -6.71
C GLY A 116 -12.52 -0.29 -7.85
N GLY A 117 -12.43 -0.73 -9.11
CA GLY A 117 -12.49 0.12 -10.30
C GLY A 117 -11.17 0.80 -10.65
N PHE A 118 -10.06 0.43 -10.02
CA PHE A 118 -8.72 0.97 -10.30
C PHE A 118 -7.91 0.00 -11.15
N ALA A 119 -7.12 0.54 -12.06
CA ALA A 119 -6.09 -0.17 -12.82
C ALA A 119 -4.73 0.38 -12.43
N VAL A 120 -3.84 -0.50 -12.02
CA VAL A 120 -2.48 -0.17 -11.59
C VAL A 120 -1.50 -0.72 -12.62
N GLN A 121 -0.69 0.16 -13.18
CA GLN A 121 0.34 -0.27 -14.13
C GLN A 121 1.56 -0.76 -13.35
N PRO A 122 2.12 -1.92 -13.69
CA PRO A 122 3.37 -2.39 -13.12
C PRO A 122 4.49 -1.38 -13.37
N VAL A 123 5.42 -1.29 -12.42
CA VAL A 123 6.64 -0.52 -12.63
C VAL A 123 7.47 -1.18 -13.72
N ALA A 124 7.62 -0.50 -14.86
CA ALA A 124 8.42 -1.00 -15.96
C ALA A 124 9.91 -0.82 -15.63
N GLN A 125 10.63 -1.92 -15.49
CA GLN A 125 12.07 -1.93 -15.32
C GLN A 125 12.77 -2.47 -16.55
N ASN A 126 13.82 -1.76 -16.97
CA ASN A 126 14.74 -2.35 -17.92
C ASN A 126 15.60 -3.40 -17.21
N SER A 127 15.57 -4.63 -17.70
CA SER A 127 16.39 -5.72 -17.15
C SER A 127 17.91 -5.49 -17.32
N ARG A 128 18.31 -4.46 -18.05
CA ARG A 128 19.72 -4.16 -18.34
C ARG A 128 19.92 -2.67 -18.63
N TYR A 129 20.36 -1.93 -17.64
CA TYR A 129 20.71 -0.52 -17.78
C TYR A 129 22.10 -0.31 -18.38
N TYR A 130 23.06 -1.13 -17.96
CA TYR A 130 24.43 -1.08 -18.47
C TYR A 130 24.65 -2.22 -19.46
N GLN A 131 24.86 -1.90 -20.73
CA GLN A 131 25.08 -2.92 -21.76
C GLN A 131 26.37 -3.73 -21.52
N LYS A 132 27.38 -3.11 -20.94
CA LYS A 132 28.71 -3.69 -20.71
C LYS A 132 29.13 -3.70 -19.23
N GLY A 133 28.25 -3.33 -18.32
CA GLY A 133 28.52 -3.27 -16.89
C GLY A 133 27.59 -4.17 -16.09
N TRP A 134 28.02 -4.48 -14.89
CA TRP A 134 27.24 -5.16 -13.89
C TRP A 134 27.29 -4.33 -12.61
N PHE A 135 26.18 -4.23 -11.91
CA PHE A 135 26.08 -3.51 -10.65
C PHE A 135 25.53 -4.43 -9.56
N ASP A 136 26.11 -4.33 -8.37
CA ASP A 136 25.63 -5.00 -7.17
C ASP A 136 25.66 -4.02 -6.00
N HIS A 137 24.59 -3.97 -5.22
CA HIS A 137 24.52 -3.14 -4.02
C HIS A 137 25.45 -3.65 -2.90
N LYS A 138 25.76 -4.95 -2.89
CA LYS A 138 26.53 -5.57 -1.82
C LYS A 138 27.90 -4.91 -1.54
N PRO A 139 28.71 -4.55 -2.54
CA PRO A 139 29.95 -3.78 -2.32
C PRO A 139 29.70 -2.36 -1.83
N HIS A 140 28.50 -1.82 -2.04
CA HIS A 140 28.09 -0.45 -1.72
C HIS A 140 27.26 -0.34 -0.43
N ASN A 141 27.24 -1.39 0.40
CA ASN A 141 26.41 -1.48 1.60
C ASN A 141 26.78 -0.49 2.73
N LYS A 142 27.89 0.25 2.58
CA LYS A 142 28.31 1.30 3.51
C LYS A 142 27.86 2.70 3.11
N SER A 143 27.30 2.86 1.90
CA SER A 143 26.76 4.11 1.40
C SER A 143 25.26 4.18 1.73
N ASP A 144 24.78 5.38 2.05
CA ASP A 144 23.35 5.60 2.21
C ASP A 144 22.63 5.49 0.86
N CYS A 145 21.37 5.04 0.87
CA CYS A 145 20.58 4.91 -0.35
C CYS A 145 20.50 6.25 -1.11
N ALA A 146 20.36 7.35 -0.37
CA ALA A 146 20.25 8.70 -0.92
C ALA A 146 21.55 9.23 -1.53
N ASP A 147 22.71 8.63 -1.24
CA ASP A 147 23.97 9.03 -1.87
C ASP A 147 23.98 8.74 -3.38
N CYS A 148 23.28 7.68 -3.77
CA CYS A 148 23.16 7.27 -5.17
C CYS A 148 21.77 7.57 -5.75
N HIS A 149 20.73 7.39 -4.96
CA HIS A 149 19.34 7.65 -5.32
C HIS A 149 18.90 9.02 -4.78
N THR A 150 19.48 10.09 -5.31
CA THR A 150 19.31 11.46 -4.81
C THR A 150 17.89 11.96 -4.82
N GLU A 151 17.06 11.44 -5.74
CA GLU A 151 15.65 11.83 -5.88
C GLU A 151 14.70 11.00 -5.02
N ALA A 152 15.19 9.98 -4.31
CA ALA A 152 14.36 9.04 -3.56
C ALA A 152 13.47 9.69 -2.49
N GLY A 153 13.92 10.82 -1.91
CA GLY A 153 13.16 11.53 -0.89
C GLY A 153 12.16 12.57 -1.43
N THR A 154 12.23 12.88 -2.72
CA THR A 154 11.46 14.01 -3.30
C THR A 154 10.65 13.63 -4.54
N SER A 155 11.05 12.58 -5.25
CA SER A 155 10.36 12.12 -6.45
C SER A 155 9.19 11.19 -6.09
N ASN A 156 8.11 11.34 -6.84
CA ASN A 156 6.96 10.43 -6.84
C ASN A 156 6.92 9.55 -8.10
N LYS A 157 8.08 9.38 -8.77
CA LYS A 157 8.20 8.55 -9.97
C LYS A 157 9.19 7.41 -9.68
N ALA A 158 8.73 6.17 -9.79
CA ALA A 158 9.59 5.01 -9.61
C ALA A 158 10.78 4.98 -10.58
N THR A 159 10.66 5.56 -11.78
CA THR A 159 11.74 5.68 -12.75
C THR A 159 12.92 6.50 -12.24
N ASP A 160 12.69 7.51 -11.42
CA ASP A 160 13.73 8.40 -10.90
C ASP A 160 14.56 7.69 -9.81
N LEU A 161 14.03 6.61 -9.25
CA LEU A 161 14.66 5.82 -8.19
C LEU A 161 15.51 4.65 -8.72
N LEU A 162 15.23 4.21 -9.95
CA LEU A 162 15.74 2.94 -10.45
C LEU A 162 17.19 2.99 -10.89
N VAL A 163 17.69 4.14 -11.34
CA VAL A 163 19.06 4.27 -11.83
C VAL A 163 19.66 5.59 -11.40
N PRO A 164 20.73 5.57 -10.60
CA PRO A 164 21.53 6.76 -10.39
C PRO A 164 22.19 7.20 -11.70
N GLY A 165 22.32 8.49 -11.90
CA GLY A 165 23.06 9.02 -13.04
C GLY A 165 24.50 8.51 -13.04
N ILE A 166 25.10 8.35 -14.21
CA ILE A 166 26.54 8.00 -14.31
C ILE A 166 27.38 9.18 -13.89
N ASP A 167 26.98 10.37 -14.29
CA ASP A 167 27.65 11.65 -14.04
C ASP A 167 26.84 12.50 -13.05
N GLY A 168 27.52 13.28 -12.22
CA GLY A 168 26.91 14.18 -11.26
C GLY A 168 26.98 13.69 -9.80
N LYS A 169 26.34 14.44 -8.91
CA LYS A 169 26.29 14.13 -7.49
C LYS A 169 25.50 12.82 -7.31
N GLY A 170 26.09 11.84 -6.67
CA GLY A 170 25.50 10.52 -6.49
C GLY A 170 25.65 9.58 -7.68
N GLY A 171 26.24 10.02 -8.80
CA GLY A 171 26.54 9.15 -9.93
C GLY A 171 27.76 8.26 -9.70
N CYS A 172 27.88 7.20 -10.48
CA CYS A 172 28.97 6.22 -10.35
C CYS A 172 30.36 6.87 -10.40
N ARG A 173 30.53 7.90 -11.23
CA ARG A 173 31.80 8.63 -11.38
C ARG A 173 32.19 9.49 -10.19
N SER A 174 31.29 9.75 -9.25
CA SER A 174 31.66 10.47 -8.02
C SER A 174 32.64 9.69 -7.15
N CYS A 175 32.64 8.37 -7.26
CA CYS A 175 33.54 7.46 -6.55
C CYS A 175 34.45 6.66 -7.51
N HIS A 176 33.92 6.29 -8.68
CA HIS A 176 34.65 5.55 -9.70
C HIS A 176 35.25 6.53 -10.72
N VAL A 177 36.28 7.26 -10.31
CA VAL A 177 37.05 8.15 -11.16
C VAL A 177 38.11 7.34 -11.92
N GLY A 178 37.81 7.10 -13.16
CA GLY A 178 38.75 6.75 -14.23
C GLY A 178 39.84 5.71 -13.91
N GLY A 179 39.72 4.57 -14.54
CA GLY A 179 40.89 3.79 -14.94
C GLY A 179 41.11 4.06 -16.43
#